data_91d448c144447d3b310f831f6428e0b6
#
_entry.id   91d448c144447d3b310f831f6428e0b6
#
_cell.length_a   1.000
_cell.length_b   1.000
_cell.length_c   1.000
_cell.angle_alpha   90.00
_cell.angle_beta   90.00
_cell.angle_gamma   90.00
#
_symmetry.space_group_name_H-M   'P 1'
#
loop_
_entity.id
_entity.type
_entity.pdbx_description
1 polymer ?
#
loop_
_entity_poly.entity_id
_entity_poly.type
_entity_poly.pdbx_seq_one_letter_code
_entity_poly.pdbx_strand_id
1 'polypeptide(L)'
;MKRYTLFALIVFASASLHAGEKISKPVKTAVKATCSVMTYDAEGTLLHTSQGFFAGEGVLFTSYDSFLGAVSAVTTDASGITRPVQKVTGANELYGTLRASVPTDKKFCSLSVDSVVATEGQQFWLVPVSSAKKEMPTSLTIDKIEKVAGDYYYYTLSGPALLANPAGRPVINDEGNVVAVMQSAAEGDSIFYALDARYGMQLEIKGLTLNETSYRKLDFPKALPCTQDQAQVWLFMAEGQQDKSQFAQTVDDFIHQYPQSTDGYLRRAALSIAGSDCEKAESDFVHALEVAEKKDDVLYQIARQKATAVKADSTLSCEGWSLEGAAEDVRKAIEIDPLPAYYQLLGDICFTGGKYSEASEAYTAICDRPDATAENFYNAAIACEQIPDSSAQAIALMTRAVLAASGTDNEENLRYESAPFVYERALMQARHGGNRAAVIDLNLYEHLAGAPTDAQFYYIREQLEAASRMYQQALDDIDTAINIQGLPVYLLEKASLNIRVNRFDDAIPILELLISNFPDNADCNRLLGLCHAVKGNTVKARPLLEHAAALGDDAATGLLEKYCK
;
A
#
# COMPACT_ATOMS: atom_id res chain seq x y z
N MET A 1 25.87 95.44 19.92
CA MET A 1 26.26 95.20 18.53
C MET A 1 26.62 93.76 18.34
N LYS A 2 25.75 92.97 17.75
CA LYS A 2 26.07 91.69 17.06
C LYS A 2 24.87 91.36 16.15
N ARG A 3 25.12 91.46 14.85
CA ARG A 3 24.20 91.15 13.80
C ARG A 3 24.04 89.60 13.69
N TYR A 4 22.83 89.09 13.78
CA TYR A 4 22.52 87.72 13.37
C TYR A 4 21.91 87.72 11.97
N THR A 5 22.64 87.17 11.03
CA THR A 5 22.20 86.92 9.64
C THR A 5 21.39 85.65 9.64
N LEU A 6 20.12 85.76 9.28
CA LEU A 6 19.18 84.64 9.09
C LEU A 6 19.42 84.03 7.70
N PHE A 7 19.94 82.79 7.62
CA PHE A 7 20.02 82.03 6.41
C PHE A 7 18.68 81.27 6.19
N ALA A 8 17.86 81.70 5.29
CA ALA A 8 16.68 80.97 4.84
C ALA A 8 17.13 79.84 3.89
N LEU A 9 17.02 78.58 4.33
CA LEU A 9 17.22 77.42 3.50
C LEU A 9 15.95 77.21 2.67
N ILE A 10 15.97 77.52 1.38
CA ILE A 10 14.91 77.20 0.44
C ILE A 10 15.10 75.73 0.07
N VAL A 11 14.27 74.85 0.62
CA VAL A 11 14.12 73.46 0.19
C VAL A 11 13.29 73.49 -1.12
N PHE A 12 13.94 73.32 -2.23
CA PHE A 12 13.26 72.99 -3.51
C PHE A 12 12.74 71.54 -3.36
N ALA A 13 11.46 71.37 -3.04
CA ALA A 13 10.77 70.14 -3.32
C ALA A 13 10.63 70.00 -4.86
N SER A 14 11.47 69.21 -5.45
CA SER A 14 11.27 68.75 -6.83
C SER A 14 10.08 67.79 -6.84
N ALA A 15 8.90 68.35 -7.01
CA ALA A 15 7.74 67.55 -7.46
C ALA A 15 8.07 67.13 -8.89
N SER A 16 8.58 65.94 -9.08
CA SER A 16 8.63 65.25 -10.36
C SER A 16 7.18 65.08 -10.80
N LEU A 17 6.71 65.99 -11.68
CA LEU A 17 5.52 65.73 -12.50
C LEU A 17 5.84 64.45 -13.29
N HIS A 18 5.28 63.33 -12.90
CA HIS A 18 5.19 62.16 -13.76
C HIS A 18 4.27 62.56 -14.92
N ALA A 19 4.89 63.00 -16.03
CA ALA A 19 4.21 63.05 -17.31
C ALA A 19 3.71 61.62 -17.54
N GLY A 20 2.37 61.42 -17.70
CA GLY A 20 1.78 60.13 -17.83
C GLY A 20 2.50 59.29 -18.89
N GLU A 21 3.19 58.25 -18.44
CA GLU A 21 3.88 57.32 -19.34
C GLU A 21 2.85 56.77 -20.34
N LYS A 22 3.21 56.84 -21.61
CA LYS A 22 2.32 56.43 -22.69
C LYS A 22 2.27 54.92 -22.75
N ILE A 23 1.30 54.31 -22.03
CA ILE A 23 1.08 52.88 -22.00
C ILE A 23 1.04 52.31 -23.41
N SER A 24 1.89 51.32 -23.71
CA SER A 24 2.03 50.70 -25.04
C SER A 24 0.72 49.95 -25.43
N LYS A 25 0.54 49.69 -26.72
CA LYS A 25 -0.62 48.96 -27.22
C LYS A 25 -0.62 47.48 -26.70
N PRO A 26 0.51 46.76 -26.70
CA PRO A 26 0.56 45.41 -26.12
C PRO A 26 0.08 45.39 -24.65
N VAL A 27 0.59 46.30 -23.80
CA VAL A 27 0.21 46.40 -22.40
C VAL A 27 -1.32 46.64 -22.23
N LYS A 28 -1.91 47.51 -23.05
CA LYS A 28 -3.37 47.76 -23.03
C LYS A 28 -4.17 46.54 -23.45
N THR A 29 -3.66 45.72 -24.36
CA THR A 29 -4.37 44.53 -24.84
C THR A 29 -4.19 43.33 -23.93
N ALA A 30 -3.18 43.29 -23.07
CA ALA A 30 -2.91 42.21 -22.11
C ALA A 30 -4.07 41.93 -21.14
N VAL A 31 -4.89 42.98 -20.86
CA VAL A 31 -6.12 42.82 -20.05
C VAL A 31 -7.08 41.75 -20.60
N LYS A 32 -7.05 41.49 -21.92
CA LYS A 32 -7.93 40.47 -22.52
C LYS A 32 -7.58 39.04 -22.10
N ALA A 33 -6.37 38.82 -21.62
CA ALA A 33 -5.90 37.52 -21.15
C ALA A 33 -5.95 37.38 -19.64
N THR A 34 -6.48 38.36 -18.90
CA THR A 34 -6.72 38.25 -17.46
C THR A 34 -8.14 37.77 -17.16
N CYS A 35 -8.33 37.14 -16.02
CA CYS A 35 -9.61 36.58 -15.60
C CYS A 35 -9.81 36.69 -14.08
N SER A 36 -11.07 36.70 -13.65
CA SER A 36 -11.45 36.35 -12.29
C SER A 36 -11.55 34.83 -12.18
N VAL A 37 -11.20 34.29 -11.02
CA VAL A 37 -11.27 32.86 -10.69
C VAL A 37 -12.15 32.70 -9.49
N MET A 38 -13.21 31.90 -9.61
CA MET A 38 -14.14 31.56 -8.53
C MET A 38 -14.03 30.07 -8.23
N THR A 39 -13.79 29.72 -6.98
CA THR A 39 -13.63 28.34 -6.51
C THR A 39 -14.77 27.94 -5.59
N TYR A 40 -15.15 26.66 -5.63
CA TYR A 40 -16.31 26.12 -4.93
C TYR A 40 -15.96 24.84 -4.19
N ASP A 41 -16.60 24.63 -3.03
CA ASP A 41 -16.54 23.38 -2.26
C ASP A 41 -17.38 22.25 -2.89
N ALA A 42 -17.47 21.12 -2.20
CA ALA A 42 -18.25 19.96 -2.64
C ALA A 42 -19.76 20.20 -2.66
N GLU A 43 -20.26 21.14 -1.84
CA GLU A 43 -21.64 21.55 -1.76
C GLU A 43 -22.00 22.61 -2.81
N GLY A 44 -21.03 23.08 -3.59
CA GLY A 44 -21.19 24.13 -4.60
C GLY A 44 -21.20 25.54 -4.00
N THR A 45 -20.74 25.70 -2.74
CA THR A 45 -20.64 27.02 -2.09
C THR A 45 -19.38 27.74 -2.58
N LEU A 46 -19.50 29.04 -2.86
CA LEU A 46 -18.36 29.87 -3.24
C LEU A 46 -17.38 30.00 -2.06
N LEU A 47 -16.14 29.49 -2.24
CA LEU A 47 -15.06 29.60 -1.25
C LEU A 47 -14.27 30.90 -1.43
N HIS A 48 -13.70 31.10 -2.63
CA HIS A 48 -12.84 32.21 -2.90
C HIS A 48 -13.14 32.85 -4.27
N THR A 49 -12.90 34.15 -4.34
CA THR A 49 -12.79 34.87 -5.60
C THR A 49 -11.38 35.46 -5.67
N SER A 50 -10.63 35.03 -6.64
CA SER A 50 -9.24 35.46 -6.90
C SER A 50 -9.07 35.93 -8.33
N GLN A 51 -7.84 36.21 -8.69
CA GLN A 51 -7.47 36.72 -10.00
C GLN A 51 -6.48 35.79 -10.65
N GLY A 52 -6.43 35.82 -11.97
CA GLY A 52 -5.48 35.03 -12.75
C GLY A 52 -5.31 35.57 -14.16
N PHE A 53 -4.50 34.89 -14.92
CA PHE A 53 -4.31 35.15 -16.34
C PHE A 53 -4.04 33.87 -17.11
N PHE A 54 -4.27 33.94 -18.41
CA PHE A 54 -3.99 32.82 -19.29
C PHE A 54 -2.61 33.00 -19.93
N ALA A 55 -1.77 31.95 -19.86
CA ALA A 55 -0.44 31.91 -20.50
C ALA A 55 -0.37 30.76 -21.48
N GLY A 56 0.01 31.00 -22.70
CA GLY A 56 0.03 29.97 -23.74
C GLY A 56 -1.37 29.40 -24.03
N GLU A 57 -1.43 28.18 -24.52
CA GLU A 57 -2.69 27.51 -24.90
C GLU A 57 -3.29 26.77 -23.73
N GLY A 58 -4.43 27.27 -23.20
CA GLY A 58 -5.19 26.59 -22.15
C GLY A 58 -4.57 26.56 -20.76
N VAL A 59 -3.58 27.41 -20.48
CA VAL A 59 -2.89 27.48 -19.18
C VAL A 59 -3.40 28.67 -18.38
N LEU A 60 -3.96 28.41 -17.21
CA LEU A 60 -4.31 29.39 -16.19
C LEU A 60 -3.21 29.50 -15.15
N PHE A 61 -2.78 30.73 -14.82
CA PHE A 61 -2.03 31.07 -13.62
C PHE A 61 -2.91 31.77 -12.62
N THR A 62 -2.84 31.38 -11.33
CA THR A 62 -3.61 32.02 -10.25
C THR A 62 -2.95 31.75 -8.89
N SER A 63 -3.55 32.24 -7.80
CA SER A 63 -3.11 32.03 -6.43
C SER A 63 -3.38 30.58 -5.98
N TYR A 64 -2.39 29.95 -5.34
CA TYR A 64 -2.51 28.63 -4.70
C TYR A 64 -3.60 28.62 -3.60
N ASP A 65 -3.60 29.64 -2.72
CA ASP A 65 -4.48 29.68 -1.55
C ASP A 65 -5.95 29.68 -1.94
N SER A 66 -6.29 30.19 -3.12
CA SER A 66 -7.67 30.19 -3.60
C SER A 66 -8.21 28.81 -3.97
N PHE A 67 -7.35 27.80 -4.05
CA PHE A 67 -7.75 26.41 -4.34
C PHE A 67 -7.78 25.50 -3.12
N LEU A 68 -7.46 26.02 -1.93
CA LEU A 68 -7.57 25.23 -0.70
C LEU A 68 -9.03 24.91 -0.38
N GLY A 69 -9.35 23.62 -0.22
CA GLY A 69 -10.71 23.10 -0.01
C GLY A 69 -11.62 23.15 -1.25
N ALA A 70 -11.10 23.61 -2.39
CA ALA A 70 -11.89 23.68 -3.61
C ALA A 70 -11.90 22.35 -4.36
N VAL A 71 -13.09 21.95 -4.85
CA VAL A 71 -13.27 20.77 -5.71
C VAL A 71 -13.64 21.16 -7.15
N SER A 72 -14.13 22.39 -7.35
CA SER A 72 -14.42 22.92 -8.68
C SER A 72 -14.11 24.41 -8.76
N ALA A 73 -13.87 24.91 -9.98
CA ALA A 73 -13.59 26.32 -10.22
C ALA A 73 -14.00 26.75 -11.63
N VAL A 74 -14.31 28.03 -11.77
CA VAL A 74 -14.56 28.67 -13.07
C VAL A 74 -13.75 29.95 -13.20
N THR A 75 -13.36 30.26 -14.44
CA THR A 75 -12.75 31.55 -14.79
C THR A 75 -13.72 32.38 -15.58
N THR A 76 -13.70 33.70 -15.40
CA THR A 76 -14.42 34.65 -16.28
C THR A 76 -13.42 35.66 -16.82
N ASP A 77 -13.22 35.69 -18.13
CA ASP A 77 -12.28 36.59 -18.78
C ASP A 77 -12.80 38.02 -18.90
N ALA A 78 -11.94 38.93 -19.39
CA ALA A 78 -12.27 40.33 -19.59
C ALA A 78 -13.45 40.57 -20.56
N SER A 79 -13.83 39.59 -21.37
CA SER A 79 -14.96 39.66 -22.31
C SER A 79 -16.23 39.08 -21.70
N GLY A 80 -16.20 38.60 -20.44
CA GLY A 80 -17.30 37.95 -19.75
C GLY A 80 -17.52 36.48 -20.13
N ILE A 81 -16.57 35.84 -20.82
CA ILE A 81 -16.66 34.42 -21.17
C ILE A 81 -16.21 33.59 -19.98
N THR A 82 -17.10 32.71 -19.53
CA THR A 82 -16.82 31.78 -18.43
C THR A 82 -16.33 30.44 -18.96
N ARG A 83 -15.24 29.90 -18.35
CA ARG A 83 -14.68 28.59 -18.65
C ARG A 83 -14.44 27.80 -17.37
N PRO A 84 -14.73 26.49 -17.36
CA PRO A 84 -14.37 25.64 -16.21
C PRO A 84 -12.85 25.50 -16.11
N VAL A 85 -12.33 25.47 -14.89
CA VAL A 85 -10.98 24.99 -14.60
C VAL A 85 -11.04 23.46 -14.55
N GLN A 86 -10.16 22.80 -15.31
CA GLN A 86 -10.24 21.36 -15.48
C GLN A 86 -9.38 20.62 -14.44
N LYS A 87 -8.05 20.84 -14.47
CA LYS A 87 -7.09 20.14 -13.64
C LYS A 87 -5.94 21.04 -13.24
N VAL A 88 -5.43 20.87 -12.02
CA VAL A 88 -4.16 21.47 -11.60
C VAL A 88 -3.03 20.78 -12.36
N THR A 89 -2.18 21.57 -13.03
CA THR A 89 -1.02 21.10 -13.79
C THR A 89 0.30 21.45 -13.13
N GLY A 90 0.29 22.27 -12.07
CA GLY A 90 1.46 22.64 -11.28
C GLY A 90 1.04 23.49 -10.08
N ALA A 91 1.65 23.27 -8.94
CA ALA A 91 1.36 24.03 -7.72
C ALA A 91 2.59 24.16 -6.82
N ASN A 92 2.71 25.30 -6.15
CA ASN A 92 3.71 25.50 -5.12
C ASN A 92 3.12 26.37 -4.01
N GLU A 93 2.98 25.80 -2.81
CA GLU A 93 2.42 26.48 -1.64
C GLU A 93 3.33 27.61 -1.15
N LEU A 94 4.65 27.37 -1.07
CA LEU A 94 5.60 28.34 -0.54
C LEU A 94 5.61 29.66 -1.33
N TYR A 95 5.45 29.56 -2.64
CA TYR A 95 5.40 30.72 -3.53
C TYR A 95 3.97 31.11 -3.93
N GLY A 96 2.96 30.54 -3.29
CA GLY A 96 1.56 30.90 -3.48
C GLY A 96 1.06 30.82 -4.93
N THR A 97 1.66 29.98 -5.79
CA THR A 97 1.34 29.92 -7.21
C THR A 97 0.71 28.58 -7.60
N LEU A 98 -0.28 28.64 -8.47
CA LEU A 98 -0.96 27.49 -9.03
C LEU A 98 -1.14 27.65 -10.52
N ARG A 99 -0.90 26.58 -11.26
CA ARG A 99 -1.15 26.44 -12.68
C ARG A 99 -2.21 25.38 -12.91
N ALA A 100 -3.20 25.68 -13.75
CA ALA A 100 -4.28 24.76 -14.07
C ALA A 100 -4.62 24.80 -15.56
N SER A 101 -5.31 23.77 -16.06
CA SER A 101 -5.79 23.73 -17.45
C SER A 101 -7.21 24.29 -17.55
N VAL A 102 -7.46 24.98 -18.67
CA VAL A 102 -8.78 25.47 -19.07
C VAL A 102 -9.03 25.15 -20.55
N PRO A 103 -10.29 24.95 -20.98
CA PRO A 103 -10.59 24.73 -22.39
C PRO A 103 -10.35 26.01 -23.20
N THR A 104 -9.87 25.85 -24.43
CA THR A 104 -9.63 26.95 -25.38
C THR A 104 -10.69 27.00 -26.47
N ASP A 105 -10.91 28.18 -27.00
CA ASP A 105 -11.78 28.44 -28.14
C ASP A 105 -11.15 29.51 -29.08
N LYS A 106 -11.80 29.81 -30.19
CA LYS A 106 -11.30 30.84 -31.17
C LYS A 106 -11.18 32.23 -30.59
N LYS A 107 -11.76 32.53 -29.44
CA LYS A 107 -11.73 33.84 -28.77
C LYS A 107 -10.77 33.83 -27.57
N PHE A 108 -10.11 32.72 -27.31
CA PHE A 108 -9.17 32.58 -26.21
C PHE A 108 -7.98 33.52 -26.42
N CYS A 109 -7.70 34.35 -25.43
CA CYS A 109 -6.54 35.25 -25.41
C CYS A 109 -5.58 34.82 -24.32
N SER A 110 -4.31 34.73 -24.63
CA SER A 110 -3.23 34.40 -23.68
C SER A 110 -2.04 35.34 -23.83
N LEU A 111 -1.18 35.35 -22.82
CA LEU A 111 0.11 36.08 -22.82
C LEU A 111 1.25 35.10 -23.04
N SER A 112 2.32 35.58 -23.63
CA SER A 112 3.60 34.85 -23.65
C SER A 112 4.38 35.13 -22.37
N VAL A 113 5.11 34.13 -21.86
CA VAL A 113 6.05 34.32 -20.75
C VAL A 113 7.40 34.73 -21.31
N ASP A 114 8.00 35.79 -20.74
CA ASP A 114 9.32 36.28 -21.17
C ASP A 114 10.41 35.27 -20.80
N SER A 115 11.38 35.09 -21.69
CA SER A 115 12.56 34.25 -21.44
C SER A 115 13.70 35.03 -20.76
N VAL A 116 13.61 36.35 -20.69
CA VAL A 116 14.66 37.24 -20.19
C VAL A 116 14.42 37.54 -18.70
N VAL A 117 15.50 37.52 -17.92
CA VAL A 117 15.47 37.92 -16.50
C VAL A 117 15.37 39.44 -16.42
N ALA A 118 14.46 39.93 -15.60
CA ALA A 118 14.35 41.34 -15.30
C ALA A 118 15.59 41.87 -14.54
N THR A 119 15.83 43.18 -14.58
CA THR A 119 16.94 43.85 -13.90
C THR A 119 16.41 44.86 -12.86
N GLU A 120 17.19 45.13 -11.82
CA GLU A 120 16.86 46.15 -10.81
C GLU A 120 16.76 47.53 -11.46
N GLY A 121 15.80 48.34 -11.03
CA GLY A 121 15.47 49.63 -11.58
C GLY A 121 14.59 49.60 -12.83
N GLN A 122 14.32 48.43 -13.40
CA GLN A 122 13.48 48.29 -14.58
C GLN A 122 12.00 48.45 -14.21
N GLN A 123 11.26 49.12 -15.10
CA GLN A 123 9.80 49.30 -14.95
C GLN A 123 9.03 48.23 -15.69
N PHE A 124 7.92 47.80 -15.07
CA PHE A 124 6.97 46.81 -15.57
C PHE A 124 5.53 47.26 -15.31
N TRP A 125 4.58 46.53 -15.87
CA TRP A 125 3.17 46.83 -15.77
C TRP A 125 2.43 45.74 -15.05
N LEU A 126 1.75 46.05 -13.94
CA LEU A 126 0.75 45.20 -13.33
C LEU A 126 -0.55 45.33 -14.13
N VAL A 127 -1.02 44.22 -14.70
CA VAL A 127 -2.24 44.21 -15.51
C VAL A 127 -3.45 43.98 -14.62
N PRO A 128 -4.48 44.86 -14.70
CA PRO A 128 -5.71 44.68 -13.96
C PRO A 128 -6.55 43.54 -14.56
N VAL A 129 -7.38 42.92 -13.74
CA VAL A 129 -8.44 42.02 -14.20
C VAL A 129 -9.68 42.84 -14.47
N SER A 130 -10.07 42.94 -15.74
CA SER A 130 -11.21 43.76 -16.14
C SER A 130 -12.51 43.10 -15.74
N SER A 131 -13.10 43.56 -14.66
CA SER A 131 -14.50 43.43 -14.41
C SER A 131 -15.08 44.82 -14.11
N ALA A 132 -15.73 45.44 -15.06
CA ALA A 132 -16.65 46.57 -14.89
C ALA A 132 -16.06 47.91 -14.44
N LYS A 133 -14.84 48.10 -14.03
CA LYS A 133 -14.18 49.41 -13.80
C LYS A 133 -13.01 49.54 -14.76
N LYS A 134 -12.86 50.73 -15.36
CA LYS A 134 -11.74 51.10 -16.25
C LYS A 134 -10.43 51.23 -15.45
N GLU A 135 -9.97 50.14 -14.83
CA GLU A 135 -8.64 50.10 -14.26
C GLU A 135 -7.62 50.08 -15.38
N MET A 136 -6.60 50.93 -15.25
CA MET A 136 -5.49 50.99 -16.20
C MET A 136 -4.33 50.17 -15.63
N PRO A 137 -3.47 49.58 -16.47
CA PRO A 137 -2.22 48.99 -16.02
C PRO A 137 -1.41 49.93 -15.14
N THR A 138 -0.89 49.44 -14.04
CA THR A 138 -0.14 50.20 -13.04
C THR A 138 1.35 49.96 -13.23
N SER A 139 2.15 51.05 -13.31
CA SER A 139 3.60 50.94 -13.39
C SER A 139 4.20 50.52 -12.05
N LEU A 140 5.08 49.51 -12.07
CA LEU A 140 5.87 49.03 -10.93
C LEU A 140 7.33 49.03 -11.28
N THR A 141 8.19 49.26 -10.27
CA THR A 141 9.65 49.24 -10.45
C THR A 141 10.20 48.04 -9.65
N ILE A 142 11.15 47.29 -10.24
CA ILE A 142 11.88 46.24 -9.51
C ILE A 142 12.95 46.92 -8.65
N ASP A 143 12.83 46.75 -7.34
CA ASP A 143 13.78 47.26 -6.36
C ASP A 143 14.86 46.24 -6.02
N LYS A 144 14.50 44.94 -5.97
CA LYS A 144 15.42 43.86 -5.58
C LYS A 144 15.10 42.59 -6.33
N ILE A 145 16.14 41.80 -6.60
CA ILE A 145 16.06 40.49 -7.21
C ILE A 145 16.73 39.44 -6.31
N GLU A 146 16.02 38.40 -5.94
CA GLU A 146 16.52 37.31 -5.10
C GLU A 146 16.41 35.97 -5.85
N LYS A 147 17.44 35.14 -5.78
CA LYS A 147 17.42 33.81 -6.42
C LYS A 147 16.57 32.84 -5.59
N VAL A 148 15.67 32.11 -6.26
CA VAL A 148 14.75 31.15 -5.64
C VAL A 148 15.29 29.73 -5.73
N ALA A 149 15.35 29.20 -6.94
CA ALA A 149 15.82 27.85 -7.24
C ALA A 149 16.35 27.81 -8.68
N GLY A 150 17.47 27.10 -8.92
CA GLY A 150 18.06 27.08 -10.24
C GLY A 150 18.34 28.50 -10.75
N ASP A 151 17.80 28.88 -11.91
CA ASP A 151 17.94 30.20 -12.54
C ASP A 151 16.62 31.00 -12.53
N TYR A 152 15.79 30.80 -11.48
CA TYR A 152 14.56 31.55 -11.26
C TYR A 152 14.68 32.52 -10.12
N TYR A 153 13.84 33.57 -10.14
CA TYR A 153 13.99 34.72 -9.27
C TYR A 153 12.69 35.11 -8.59
N TYR A 154 12.86 35.80 -7.48
CA TYR A 154 11.81 36.45 -6.70
C TYR A 154 12.09 37.96 -6.73
N TYR A 155 11.07 38.73 -7.06
CA TYR A 155 11.19 40.16 -7.26
C TYR A 155 10.50 40.90 -6.13
N THR A 156 11.20 41.90 -5.56
CA THR A 156 10.57 42.94 -4.75
C THR A 156 10.30 44.13 -5.66
N LEU A 157 9.07 44.60 -5.65
CA LEU A 157 8.61 45.69 -6.51
C LEU A 157 8.03 46.82 -5.65
N SER A 158 8.17 48.05 -6.10
CA SER A 158 7.50 49.22 -5.54
C SER A 158 6.61 49.89 -6.56
N GLY A 159 5.57 50.57 -6.06
CA GLY A 159 4.61 51.29 -6.88
C GLY A 159 3.50 51.96 -6.08
N PRO A 160 2.48 52.48 -6.75
CA PRO A 160 1.31 53.06 -6.08
C PRO A 160 0.59 52.01 -5.26
N ALA A 161 0.03 52.43 -4.12
CA ALA A 161 -0.80 51.55 -3.27
C ALA A 161 -1.97 50.97 -4.06
N LEU A 162 -2.19 49.66 -3.93
CA LEU A 162 -3.28 48.94 -4.62
C LEU A 162 -4.54 48.89 -3.75
N LEU A 163 -5.70 48.94 -4.38
CA LEU A 163 -7.01 48.92 -3.72
C LEU A 163 -7.52 47.50 -3.47
N ALA A 164 -6.83 46.49 -4.00
CA ALA A 164 -7.20 45.08 -3.84
C ALA A 164 -5.99 44.18 -3.90
N ASN A 165 -6.07 42.98 -3.28
CA ASN A 165 -5.03 41.96 -3.32
C ASN A 165 -4.65 41.63 -4.79
N PRO A 166 -3.38 41.82 -5.19
CA PRO A 166 -2.94 41.58 -6.55
C PRO A 166 -2.57 40.13 -6.87
N ALA A 167 -2.72 39.21 -5.92
CA ALA A 167 -2.27 37.83 -6.08
C ALA A 167 -2.81 37.18 -7.35
N GLY A 168 -1.90 36.54 -8.11
CA GLY A 168 -2.22 35.88 -9.37
C GLY A 168 -2.28 36.81 -10.60
N ARG A 169 -2.12 38.14 -10.46
CA ARG A 169 -2.05 39.06 -11.60
C ARG A 169 -0.70 38.96 -12.29
N PRO A 170 -0.65 39.12 -13.62
CA PRO A 170 0.61 39.16 -14.36
C PRO A 170 1.32 40.52 -14.24
N VAL A 171 2.62 40.49 -14.06
CA VAL A 171 3.54 41.63 -14.26
C VAL A 171 4.19 41.46 -15.63
N ILE A 172 4.02 42.42 -16.52
CA ILE A 172 4.44 42.33 -17.93
C ILE A 172 5.41 43.44 -18.33
N ASN A 173 6.21 43.18 -19.36
CA ASN A 173 7.07 44.18 -20.01
C ASN A 173 6.28 45.04 -21.01
N ASP A 174 6.94 46.01 -21.66
CA ASP A 174 6.34 46.91 -22.67
C ASP A 174 5.87 46.16 -23.93
N GLU A 175 6.45 45.00 -24.23
CA GLU A 175 6.08 44.11 -25.33
C GLU A 175 4.83 43.26 -25.00
N GLY A 176 4.38 43.26 -23.75
CA GLY A 176 3.21 42.51 -23.28
C GLY A 176 3.52 41.08 -22.83
N ASN A 177 4.78 40.71 -22.65
CA ASN A 177 5.21 39.40 -22.15
C ASN A 177 5.23 39.37 -20.62
N VAL A 178 4.80 38.28 -20.03
CA VAL A 178 4.77 38.08 -18.56
C VAL A 178 6.17 37.80 -18.05
N VAL A 179 6.62 38.62 -17.11
CA VAL A 179 7.91 38.49 -16.41
C VAL A 179 7.73 37.82 -15.06
N ALA A 180 6.65 38.20 -14.34
CA ALA A 180 6.39 37.66 -13.00
C ALA A 180 4.89 37.54 -12.71
N VAL A 181 4.60 36.78 -11.67
CA VAL A 181 3.24 36.59 -11.11
C VAL A 181 3.20 37.20 -9.71
N MET A 182 2.27 38.10 -9.50
CA MET A 182 2.10 38.79 -8.22
C MET A 182 1.73 37.82 -7.09
N GLN A 183 2.33 38.05 -5.94
CA GLN A 183 1.99 37.40 -4.69
C GLN A 183 0.92 38.20 -3.93
N SER A 184 0.41 37.60 -2.85
CA SER A 184 -0.55 38.26 -1.97
C SER A 184 0.06 39.51 -1.33
N ALA A 185 -0.71 40.59 -1.25
CA ALA A 185 -0.33 41.84 -0.60
C ALA A 185 -1.54 42.41 0.18
N ALA A 186 -1.28 43.16 1.24
CA ALA A 186 -2.33 43.86 1.98
C ALA A 186 -2.83 45.11 1.21
N GLU A 187 -4.07 45.50 1.51
CA GLU A 187 -4.61 46.74 0.97
C GLU A 187 -3.81 47.95 1.50
N GLY A 188 -3.39 48.80 0.59
CA GLY A 188 -2.61 49.99 0.91
C GLY A 188 -1.09 49.79 0.87
N ASP A 189 -0.59 48.57 0.66
CA ASP A 189 0.83 48.32 0.46
C ASP A 189 1.35 49.03 -0.81
N SER A 190 2.59 49.49 -0.73
CA SER A 190 3.34 50.07 -1.85
C SER A 190 4.59 49.23 -2.21
N ILE A 191 4.87 48.18 -1.45
CA ILE A 191 5.94 47.21 -1.72
C ILE A 191 5.25 45.85 -1.97
N PHE A 192 5.61 45.23 -3.05
CA PHE A 192 5.00 43.99 -3.54
C PHE A 192 6.04 42.94 -3.80
N TYR A 193 5.59 41.71 -3.87
CA TYR A 193 6.41 40.55 -4.18
C TYR A 193 5.84 39.81 -5.39
N ALA A 194 6.72 39.35 -6.26
CA ALA A 194 6.32 38.56 -7.42
C ALA A 194 7.30 37.45 -7.73
N LEU A 195 6.78 36.33 -8.17
CA LEU A 195 7.55 35.16 -8.58
C LEU A 195 7.82 35.21 -10.07
N ASP A 196 9.02 34.89 -10.49
CA ASP A 196 9.39 34.69 -11.89
C ASP A 196 8.38 33.74 -12.58
N ALA A 197 7.74 34.23 -13.63
CA ALA A 197 6.71 33.48 -14.35
C ALA A 197 7.26 32.18 -14.98
N ARG A 198 8.56 32.16 -15.35
CA ARG A 198 9.22 30.97 -15.89
C ARG A 198 9.25 29.82 -14.89
N TYR A 199 9.40 30.11 -13.57
CA TYR A 199 9.31 29.10 -12.52
C TYR A 199 7.94 28.44 -12.53
N GLY A 200 6.87 29.21 -12.59
CA GLY A 200 5.51 28.69 -12.67
C GLY A 200 5.27 27.80 -13.89
N MET A 201 5.87 28.15 -15.05
CA MET A 201 5.78 27.35 -16.27
C MET A 201 6.47 25.98 -16.15
N GLN A 202 7.49 25.87 -15.31
CA GLN A 202 8.24 24.61 -15.11
C GLN A 202 7.70 23.72 -13.98
N LEU A 203 6.66 24.15 -13.29
CA LEU A 203 6.01 23.27 -12.34
C LEU A 203 5.41 22.07 -13.07
N GLU A 204 5.91 20.89 -12.78
CA GLU A 204 5.48 19.64 -13.40
C GLU A 204 4.92 18.69 -12.36
N ILE A 205 3.88 17.98 -12.73
CA ILE A 205 3.37 16.85 -11.97
C ILE A 205 4.19 15.60 -12.35
N LYS A 206 4.81 14.97 -11.36
CA LYS A 206 5.58 13.73 -11.47
C LYS A 206 4.88 12.61 -10.69
N GLY A 207 5.32 11.37 -10.87
CA GLY A 207 4.69 10.21 -10.24
C GLY A 207 4.55 10.30 -8.73
N LEU A 208 5.53 10.89 -8.03
CA LEU A 208 5.53 11.03 -6.57
C LEU A 208 4.93 12.35 -6.06
N THR A 209 4.50 13.24 -6.96
CA THR A 209 3.99 14.59 -6.60
C THR A 209 2.78 14.55 -5.67
N LEU A 210 1.96 13.48 -5.69
CA LEU A 210 0.87 13.30 -4.73
C LEU A 210 1.33 13.33 -3.26
N ASN A 211 2.57 13.00 -2.97
CA ASN A 211 3.13 13.04 -1.62
C ASN A 211 3.63 14.41 -1.18
N GLU A 212 3.79 15.34 -2.12
CA GLU A 212 4.26 16.70 -1.82
C GLU A 212 3.17 17.49 -1.09
N THR A 213 3.58 18.29 -0.10
CA THR A 213 2.67 19.05 0.77
C THR A 213 1.74 19.94 -0.04
N SER A 214 2.25 20.63 -1.07
CA SER A 214 1.47 21.50 -1.94
C SER A 214 0.31 20.80 -2.65
N TYR A 215 0.46 19.51 -2.98
CA TYR A 215 -0.59 18.75 -3.69
C TYR A 215 -1.52 17.98 -2.75
N ARG A 216 -1.02 17.57 -1.58
CA ARG A 216 -1.84 16.87 -0.57
C ARG A 216 -2.94 17.75 0.03
N LYS A 217 -2.72 19.06 0.09
CA LYS A 217 -3.68 20.04 0.62
C LYS A 217 -4.76 20.45 -0.39
N LEU A 218 -4.60 20.07 -1.64
CA LEU A 218 -5.56 20.41 -2.70
C LEU A 218 -6.52 19.25 -2.92
N ASP A 219 -7.82 19.49 -2.77
CA ASP A 219 -8.89 18.54 -3.12
C ASP A 219 -9.23 18.61 -4.61
N PHE A 220 -8.79 19.65 -5.30
CA PHE A 220 -9.02 19.90 -6.72
C PHE A 220 -8.40 18.81 -7.60
N PRO A 221 -9.06 18.39 -8.71
CA PRO A 221 -8.54 17.42 -9.66
C PRO A 221 -7.16 17.81 -10.19
N LYS A 222 -6.26 16.84 -10.28
CA LYS A 222 -4.87 17.04 -10.73
C LYS A 222 -4.66 16.36 -12.07
N ALA A 223 -3.84 16.95 -12.94
CA ALA A 223 -3.44 16.32 -14.18
C ALA A 223 -2.51 15.13 -13.91
N LEU A 224 -2.51 14.18 -14.82
CA LEU A 224 -1.53 13.09 -14.80
C LEU A 224 -0.15 13.60 -15.26
N PRO A 225 0.93 12.96 -14.83
CA PRO A 225 2.26 13.19 -15.41
C PRO A 225 2.27 13.06 -16.93
N CYS A 226 3.18 13.78 -17.59
CA CYS A 226 3.25 13.81 -19.05
C CYS A 226 3.88 12.56 -19.69
N THR A 227 4.60 11.74 -18.92
CA THR A 227 5.19 10.48 -19.39
C THR A 227 4.47 9.28 -18.79
N GLN A 228 4.35 8.21 -19.56
CA GLN A 228 3.64 7.00 -19.13
C GLN A 228 4.24 6.41 -17.85
N ASP A 229 5.57 6.30 -17.75
CA ASP A 229 6.24 5.74 -16.57
C ASP A 229 5.91 6.53 -15.29
N GLN A 230 5.92 7.86 -15.37
CA GLN A 230 5.56 8.70 -14.24
C GLN A 230 4.06 8.60 -13.90
N ALA A 231 3.21 8.45 -14.91
CA ALA A 231 1.78 8.28 -14.72
C ALA A 231 1.43 6.91 -14.11
N GLN A 232 2.19 5.86 -14.41
CA GLN A 232 2.07 4.55 -13.73
C GLN A 232 2.43 4.65 -12.25
N VAL A 233 3.52 5.36 -11.91
CA VAL A 233 3.86 5.65 -10.50
C VAL A 233 2.75 6.45 -9.83
N TRP A 234 2.18 7.44 -10.53
CA TRP A 234 1.05 8.22 -10.05
C TRP A 234 -0.17 7.34 -9.75
N LEU A 235 -0.55 6.42 -10.65
CA LEU A 235 -1.65 5.48 -10.44
C LEU A 235 -1.44 4.61 -9.20
N PHE A 236 -0.23 4.09 -9.02
CA PHE A 236 0.11 3.29 -7.83
C PHE A 236 -0.07 4.09 -6.54
N MET A 237 0.37 5.35 -6.53
CA MET A 237 0.19 6.23 -5.36
C MET A 237 -1.27 6.61 -5.14
N ALA A 238 -2.01 6.88 -6.21
CA ALA A 238 -3.41 7.28 -6.17
C ALA A 238 -4.32 6.18 -5.61
N GLU A 239 -4.04 4.91 -5.93
CA GLU A 239 -4.79 3.75 -5.44
C GLU A 239 -4.85 3.68 -3.90
N GLY A 240 -3.76 4.08 -3.22
CA GLY A 240 -3.70 4.09 -1.76
C GLY A 240 -4.17 5.37 -1.09
N GLN A 241 -4.40 6.45 -1.84
CA GLN A 241 -4.67 7.80 -1.28
C GLN A 241 -6.03 8.38 -1.65
N GLN A 242 -6.60 7.95 -2.77
CA GLN A 242 -7.89 8.44 -3.27
C GLN A 242 -9.04 7.53 -2.82
N ASP A 243 -10.22 8.08 -2.69
CA ASP A 243 -11.42 7.25 -2.58
C ASP A 243 -11.72 6.52 -3.91
N LYS A 244 -12.62 5.53 -3.85
CA LYS A 244 -12.93 4.68 -5.02
C LYS A 244 -13.41 5.48 -6.23
N SER A 245 -14.18 6.55 -6.04
CA SER A 245 -14.72 7.34 -7.12
C SER A 245 -13.66 8.21 -7.79
N GLN A 246 -12.82 8.85 -6.97
CA GLN A 246 -11.68 9.64 -7.43
C GLN A 246 -10.66 8.76 -8.17
N PHE A 247 -10.38 7.58 -7.62
CA PHE A 247 -9.45 6.65 -8.25
C PHE A 247 -9.99 6.12 -9.59
N ALA A 248 -11.28 5.80 -9.68
CA ALA A 248 -11.91 5.40 -10.94
C ALA A 248 -11.77 6.48 -12.01
N GLN A 249 -12.00 7.75 -11.65
CA GLN A 249 -11.80 8.87 -12.57
C GLN A 249 -10.33 9.02 -12.99
N THR A 250 -9.39 8.82 -12.05
CA THR A 250 -7.95 8.86 -12.35
C THR A 250 -7.55 7.75 -13.33
N VAL A 251 -8.11 6.55 -13.18
CA VAL A 251 -7.88 5.41 -14.10
C VAL A 251 -8.46 5.71 -15.49
N ASP A 252 -9.66 6.29 -15.58
CA ASP A 252 -10.25 6.67 -16.87
C ASP A 252 -9.43 7.76 -17.57
N ASP A 253 -8.96 8.76 -16.83
CA ASP A 253 -8.04 9.78 -17.33
C ASP A 253 -6.73 9.18 -17.85
N PHE A 254 -6.20 8.16 -17.13
CA PHE A 254 -4.99 7.45 -17.55
C PHE A 254 -5.20 6.69 -18.86
N ILE A 255 -6.29 5.96 -18.98
CA ILE A 255 -6.64 5.24 -20.23
C ILE A 255 -6.80 6.23 -21.39
N HIS A 256 -7.44 7.38 -21.13
CA HIS A 256 -7.61 8.41 -22.15
C HIS A 256 -6.26 8.99 -22.63
N GLN A 257 -5.33 9.23 -21.71
CA GLN A 257 -4.02 9.80 -22.01
C GLN A 257 -3.03 8.77 -22.58
N TYR A 258 -3.12 7.51 -22.11
CA TYR A 258 -2.22 6.40 -22.47
C TYR A 258 -3.01 5.16 -22.94
N PRO A 259 -3.72 5.23 -24.05
CA PRO A 259 -4.62 4.13 -24.49
C PRO A 259 -3.88 2.85 -24.91
N GLN A 260 -2.56 2.90 -25.07
CA GLN A 260 -1.73 1.74 -25.38
C GLN A 260 -1.12 1.09 -24.13
N SER A 261 -1.40 1.62 -22.92
CA SER A 261 -0.91 1.05 -21.67
C SER A 261 -1.88 0.02 -21.11
N THR A 262 -1.39 -1.16 -20.79
CA THR A 262 -2.19 -2.25 -20.18
C THR A 262 -2.62 -1.93 -18.75
N ASP A 263 -1.82 -1.11 -18.01
CA ASP A 263 -2.05 -0.81 -16.60
C ASP A 263 -3.43 -0.18 -16.32
N GLY A 264 -3.85 0.74 -17.18
CA GLY A 264 -5.14 1.41 -17.03
C GLY A 264 -6.30 0.42 -17.10
N TYR A 265 -6.30 -0.44 -18.11
CA TYR A 265 -7.34 -1.44 -18.31
C TYR A 265 -7.36 -2.49 -17.20
N LEU A 266 -6.19 -3.00 -16.79
CA LEU A 266 -6.10 -3.97 -15.70
C LEU A 266 -6.57 -3.40 -14.35
N ARG A 267 -6.31 -2.11 -14.07
CA ARG A 267 -6.81 -1.45 -12.86
C ARG A 267 -8.31 -1.17 -12.94
N ARG A 268 -8.83 -0.78 -14.11
CA ARG A 268 -10.28 -0.59 -14.29
C ARG A 268 -11.04 -1.91 -14.18
N ALA A 269 -10.47 -2.99 -14.70
CA ALA A 269 -10.99 -4.34 -14.49
C ALA A 269 -11.06 -4.69 -13.00
N ALA A 270 -10.00 -4.40 -12.22
CA ALA A 270 -10.00 -4.63 -10.77
C ALA A 270 -11.10 -3.83 -10.04
N LEU A 271 -11.31 -2.57 -10.44
CA LEU A 271 -12.41 -1.74 -9.91
C LEU A 271 -13.79 -2.32 -10.28
N SER A 272 -13.96 -2.80 -11.49
CA SER A 272 -15.19 -3.46 -11.97
C SER A 272 -15.46 -4.74 -11.19
N ILE A 273 -14.44 -5.57 -10.94
CA ILE A 273 -14.52 -6.76 -10.07
C ILE A 273 -14.99 -6.40 -8.67
N ALA A 274 -14.40 -5.37 -8.07
CA ALA A 274 -14.80 -4.89 -6.74
C ALA A 274 -16.24 -4.34 -6.69
N GLY A 275 -16.80 -4.01 -7.86
CA GLY A 275 -18.22 -3.63 -8.06
C GLY A 275 -19.11 -4.79 -8.55
N SER A 276 -18.57 -6.01 -8.64
CA SER A 276 -19.25 -7.20 -9.19
C SER A 276 -19.72 -7.06 -10.65
N ASP A 277 -19.05 -6.21 -11.44
CA ASP A 277 -19.32 -5.98 -12.86
C ASP A 277 -18.33 -6.76 -13.74
N CYS A 278 -18.59 -8.05 -13.87
CA CYS A 278 -17.71 -8.96 -14.61
C CYS A 278 -17.64 -8.67 -16.11
N GLU A 279 -18.73 -8.17 -16.72
CA GLU A 279 -18.77 -7.87 -18.15
C GLU A 279 -17.79 -6.74 -18.50
N LYS A 280 -17.79 -5.68 -17.67
CA LYS A 280 -16.83 -4.59 -17.85
C LYS A 280 -15.39 -5.03 -17.59
N ALA A 281 -15.17 -5.85 -16.55
CA ALA A 281 -13.85 -6.39 -16.28
C ALA A 281 -13.32 -7.22 -17.44
N GLU A 282 -14.16 -8.08 -18.03
CA GLU A 282 -13.79 -8.91 -19.19
C GLU A 282 -13.51 -8.07 -20.44
N SER A 283 -14.32 -7.01 -20.68
CA SER A 283 -14.05 -6.05 -21.75
C SER A 283 -12.69 -5.38 -21.60
N ASP A 284 -12.33 -5.00 -20.38
CA ASP A 284 -11.03 -4.39 -20.10
C ASP A 284 -9.87 -5.39 -20.25
N PHE A 285 -10.07 -6.66 -19.87
CA PHE A 285 -9.07 -7.71 -20.09
C PHE A 285 -8.80 -7.95 -21.57
N VAL A 286 -9.86 -7.95 -22.41
CA VAL A 286 -9.71 -8.05 -23.85
C VAL A 286 -8.88 -6.88 -24.39
N HIS A 287 -9.21 -5.64 -24.01
CA HIS A 287 -8.45 -4.46 -24.43
C HIS A 287 -6.99 -4.50 -23.97
N ALA A 288 -6.75 -4.93 -22.71
CA ALA A 288 -5.40 -5.09 -22.20
C ALA A 288 -4.57 -6.08 -23.04
N LEU A 289 -5.17 -7.22 -23.47
CA LEU A 289 -4.51 -8.20 -24.32
C LEU A 289 -4.29 -7.70 -25.75
N GLU A 290 -5.19 -6.85 -26.27
CA GLU A 290 -5.05 -6.25 -27.61
C GLU A 290 -3.87 -5.29 -27.69
N VAL A 291 -3.65 -4.46 -26.63
CA VAL A 291 -2.59 -3.46 -26.59
C VAL A 291 -1.28 -3.98 -25.98
N ALA A 292 -1.26 -5.20 -25.45
CA ALA A 292 -0.12 -5.76 -24.74
C ALA A 292 1.08 -6.02 -25.67
N GLU A 293 2.23 -5.46 -25.31
CA GLU A 293 3.52 -5.86 -25.87
C GLU A 293 3.97 -7.23 -25.34
N LYS A 294 3.72 -7.50 -24.05
CA LYS A 294 3.97 -8.77 -23.36
C LYS A 294 2.65 -9.41 -22.95
N LYS A 295 2.15 -10.31 -23.79
CA LYS A 295 0.88 -10.99 -23.54
C LYS A 295 0.91 -11.96 -22.38
N ASP A 296 2.06 -12.55 -22.11
CA ASP A 296 2.30 -13.45 -20.99
C ASP A 296 2.05 -12.75 -19.64
N ASP A 297 2.61 -11.56 -19.45
CA ASP A 297 2.40 -10.77 -18.21
C ASP A 297 0.93 -10.38 -18.03
N VAL A 298 0.27 -9.95 -19.10
CA VAL A 298 -1.16 -9.59 -19.03
C VAL A 298 -2.03 -10.81 -18.72
N LEU A 299 -1.78 -11.97 -19.33
CA LEU A 299 -2.47 -13.22 -19.01
C LEU A 299 -2.28 -13.62 -17.55
N TYR A 300 -1.07 -13.48 -17.03
CA TYR A 300 -0.78 -13.71 -15.62
C TYR A 300 -1.58 -12.76 -14.70
N GLN A 301 -1.64 -11.47 -15.01
CA GLN A 301 -2.38 -10.49 -14.23
C GLN A 301 -3.90 -10.77 -14.27
N ILE A 302 -4.44 -11.14 -15.43
CA ILE A 302 -5.85 -11.54 -15.60
C ILE A 302 -6.15 -12.77 -14.76
N ALA A 303 -5.34 -13.80 -14.88
CA ALA A 303 -5.52 -15.05 -14.12
C ALA A 303 -5.50 -14.79 -12.62
N ARG A 304 -4.55 -13.97 -12.14
CA ARG A 304 -4.44 -13.59 -10.73
C ARG A 304 -5.68 -12.85 -10.24
N GLN A 305 -6.21 -11.89 -11.02
CA GLN A 305 -7.42 -11.16 -10.65
C GLN A 305 -8.65 -12.07 -10.62
N LYS A 306 -8.84 -12.91 -11.65
CA LYS A 306 -9.94 -13.88 -11.72
C LYS A 306 -9.89 -14.88 -10.55
N ALA A 307 -8.73 -15.49 -10.30
CA ALA A 307 -8.56 -16.44 -9.20
C ALA A 307 -8.82 -15.81 -7.83
N THR A 308 -8.35 -14.57 -7.63
CA THR A 308 -8.59 -13.83 -6.39
C THR A 308 -10.08 -13.53 -6.20
N ALA A 309 -10.77 -13.12 -7.26
CA ALA A 309 -12.20 -12.82 -7.20
C ALA A 309 -13.03 -14.07 -6.88
N VAL A 310 -12.79 -15.20 -7.57
CA VAL A 310 -13.47 -16.48 -7.34
C VAL A 310 -13.21 -17.01 -5.92
N LYS A 311 -12.00 -16.81 -5.39
CA LYS A 311 -11.66 -17.21 -4.01
C LYS A 311 -12.34 -16.34 -2.96
N ALA A 312 -12.46 -15.03 -3.22
CA ALA A 312 -13.04 -14.08 -2.27
C ALA A 312 -14.56 -14.22 -2.18
N ASP A 313 -15.22 -14.52 -3.27
CA ASP A 313 -16.68 -14.69 -3.34
C ASP A 313 -17.04 -15.91 -4.17
N SER A 314 -17.34 -17.01 -3.49
CA SER A 314 -17.77 -18.26 -4.12
C SER A 314 -19.16 -18.16 -4.78
N THR A 315 -19.91 -17.08 -4.53
CA THR A 315 -21.21 -16.82 -5.16
C THR A 315 -21.11 -15.97 -6.41
N LEU A 316 -19.90 -15.46 -6.72
CA LEU A 316 -19.64 -14.65 -7.90
C LEU A 316 -19.92 -15.46 -9.17
N SER A 317 -21.02 -15.12 -9.84
CA SER A 317 -21.47 -15.78 -11.06
C SER A 317 -21.05 -14.99 -12.30
N CYS A 318 -19.76 -15.08 -12.65
CA CYS A 318 -19.25 -14.53 -13.89
C CYS A 318 -19.08 -15.66 -14.91
N GLU A 319 -19.61 -15.49 -16.10
CA GLU A 319 -19.47 -16.51 -17.16
C GLU A 319 -17.99 -16.77 -17.48
N GLY A 320 -17.56 -18.02 -17.42
CA GLY A 320 -16.17 -18.43 -17.69
C GLY A 320 -15.17 -18.18 -16.56
N TRP A 321 -15.59 -17.60 -15.44
CA TRP A 321 -14.70 -17.38 -14.30
C TRP A 321 -14.72 -18.56 -13.34
N SER A 322 -13.58 -19.21 -13.24
CA SER A 322 -13.35 -20.34 -12.33
C SER A 322 -11.87 -20.44 -12.04
N LEU A 323 -11.50 -21.20 -11.02
CA LEU A 323 -10.10 -21.53 -10.77
C LEU A 323 -9.48 -22.27 -11.96
N GLU A 324 -10.27 -23.13 -12.65
CA GLU A 324 -9.79 -23.80 -13.85
C GLU A 324 -9.52 -22.84 -15.00
N GLY A 325 -10.47 -21.92 -15.30
CA GLY A 325 -10.27 -20.90 -16.34
C GLY A 325 -9.07 -20.00 -16.06
N ALA A 326 -8.87 -19.61 -14.77
CA ALA A 326 -7.68 -18.88 -14.37
C ALA A 326 -6.39 -19.70 -14.55
N ALA A 327 -6.40 -21.00 -14.23
CA ALA A 327 -5.27 -21.89 -14.49
C ALA A 327 -4.93 -22.00 -15.98
N GLU A 328 -5.95 -22.06 -16.85
CA GLU A 328 -5.74 -22.07 -18.32
C GLU A 328 -5.07 -20.78 -18.80
N ASP A 329 -5.45 -19.62 -18.28
CA ASP A 329 -4.83 -18.35 -18.65
C ASP A 329 -3.36 -18.31 -18.19
N VAL A 330 -3.03 -18.85 -17.00
CA VAL A 330 -1.61 -18.99 -16.57
C VAL A 330 -0.85 -19.96 -17.46
N ARG A 331 -1.45 -21.10 -17.88
CA ARG A 331 -0.78 -22.05 -18.79
C ARG A 331 -0.44 -21.39 -20.12
N LYS A 332 -1.33 -20.55 -20.67
CA LYS A 332 -1.04 -19.75 -21.87
C LYS A 332 0.12 -18.77 -21.64
N ALA A 333 0.20 -18.17 -20.46
CA ALA A 333 1.34 -17.30 -20.11
C ALA A 333 2.65 -18.09 -20.09
N ILE A 334 2.67 -19.28 -19.47
CA ILE A 334 3.82 -20.20 -19.41
C ILE A 334 4.25 -20.67 -20.82
N GLU A 335 3.31 -20.90 -21.73
CA GLU A 335 3.64 -21.27 -23.11
C GLU A 335 4.37 -20.17 -23.88
N ILE A 336 4.14 -18.89 -23.51
CA ILE A 336 4.81 -17.74 -24.14
C ILE A 336 6.17 -17.52 -23.50
N ASP A 337 6.22 -17.40 -22.16
CA ASP A 337 7.46 -17.25 -21.39
C ASP A 337 7.37 -18.04 -20.07
N PRO A 338 8.18 -19.09 -19.84
CA PRO A 338 8.08 -19.96 -18.67
C PRO A 338 8.72 -19.33 -17.41
N LEU A 339 8.17 -18.24 -16.91
CA LEU A 339 8.68 -17.54 -15.72
C LEU A 339 8.28 -18.25 -14.41
N PRO A 340 9.16 -18.28 -13.38
CA PRO A 340 8.86 -18.90 -12.07
C PRO A 340 7.58 -18.39 -11.43
N ALA A 341 7.29 -17.08 -11.55
CA ALA A 341 6.09 -16.47 -11.00
C ALA A 341 4.79 -17.05 -11.59
N TYR A 342 4.82 -17.48 -12.85
CA TYR A 342 3.65 -18.06 -13.50
C TYR A 342 3.42 -19.49 -12.99
N TYR A 343 4.46 -20.30 -12.86
CA TYR A 343 4.36 -21.63 -12.25
C TYR A 343 3.90 -21.54 -10.78
N GLN A 344 4.40 -20.54 -10.02
CA GLN A 344 3.94 -20.32 -8.66
C GLN A 344 2.42 -20.05 -8.63
N LEU A 345 1.93 -19.14 -9.46
CA LEU A 345 0.51 -18.81 -9.53
C LEU A 345 -0.32 -20.03 -9.99
N LEU A 346 0.16 -20.80 -10.97
CA LEU A 346 -0.50 -22.02 -11.40
C LEU A 346 -0.63 -23.02 -10.26
N GLY A 347 0.46 -23.22 -9.51
CA GLY A 347 0.48 -24.07 -8.32
C GLY A 347 -0.53 -23.62 -7.28
N ASP A 348 -0.56 -22.32 -6.97
CA ASP A 348 -1.46 -21.71 -5.98
C ASP A 348 -2.94 -21.89 -6.37
N ILE A 349 -3.26 -21.68 -7.64
CA ILE A 349 -4.62 -21.86 -8.20
C ILE A 349 -5.02 -23.33 -8.13
N CYS A 350 -4.17 -24.24 -8.61
CA CYS A 350 -4.43 -25.68 -8.61
C CYS A 350 -4.56 -26.22 -7.19
N PHE A 351 -3.70 -25.81 -6.27
CA PHE A 351 -3.77 -26.17 -4.85
C PHE A 351 -5.07 -25.73 -4.22
N THR A 352 -5.47 -24.47 -4.43
CA THR A 352 -6.75 -23.93 -3.96
C THR A 352 -7.95 -24.70 -4.54
N GLY A 353 -7.84 -25.14 -5.78
CA GLY A 353 -8.86 -25.94 -6.45
C GLY A 353 -8.86 -27.44 -6.11
N GLY A 354 -7.99 -27.90 -5.18
CA GLY A 354 -7.86 -29.30 -4.79
C GLY A 354 -7.18 -30.19 -5.84
N LYS A 355 -6.57 -29.60 -6.88
CA LYS A 355 -5.83 -30.30 -7.93
C LYS A 355 -4.37 -30.48 -7.55
N TYR A 356 -4.14 -31.27 -6.51
CA TYR A 356 -2.84 -31.36 -5.85
C TYR A 356 -1.72 -31.92 -6.75
N SER A 357 -2.04 -32.82 -7.67
CA SER A 357 -1.06 -33.34 -8.63
C SER A 357 -0.54 -32.22 -9.56
N GLU A 358 -1.47 -31.44 -10.15
CA GLU A 358 -1.11 -30.33 -11.03
C GLU A 358 -0.38 -29.22 -10.25
N ALA A 359 -0.78 -28.96 -8.99
CA ALA A 359 -0.10 -28.02 -8.13
C ALA A 359 1.34 -28.46 -7.83
N SER A 360 1.53 -29.74 -7.48
CA SER A 360 2.88 -30.32 -7.23
C SER A 360 3.77 -30.26 -8.47
N GLU A 361 3.23 -30.56 -9.66
CA GLU A 361 3.97 -30.44 -10.92
C GLU A 361 4.40 -29.00 -11.18
N ALA A 362 3.50 -28.03 -11.01
CA ALA A 362 3.79 -26.62 -11.22
C ALA A 362 4.88 -26.12 -10.26
N TYR A 363 4.78 -26.40 -8.97
CA TYR A 363 5.80 -26.01 -7.99
C TYR A 363 7.14 -26.73 -8.22
N THR A 364 7.10 -28.00 -8.60
CA THR A 364 8.33 -28.77 -8.89
C THR A 364 9.08 -28.20 -10.08
N ALA A 365 8.38 -27.68 -11.11
CA ALA A 365 9.01 -27.02 -12.25
C ALA A 365 9.89 -25.81 -11.85
N ILE A 366 9.59 -25.16 -10.73
CA ILE A 366 10.43 -24.09 -10.16
C ILE A 366 11.63 -24.69 -9.42
N CYS A 367 11.42 -25.82 -8.74
CA CYS A 367 12.44 -26.47 -7.91
C CYS A 367 13.67 -26.98 -8.67
N ASP A 368 13.54 -27.21 -9.98
CA ASP A 368 14.66 -27.67 -10.81
C ASP A 368 15.53 -26.53 -11.36
N ARG A 369 15.22 -25.30 -11.02
CA ARG A 369 15.98 -24.12 -11.43
C ARG A 369 17.14 -23.85 -10.46
N PRO A 370 18.23 -23.23 -10.95
CA PRO A 370 19.38 -22.89 -10.09
C PRO A 370 19.08 -21.84 -9.01
N ASP A 371 18.02 -21.05 -9.21
CA ASP A 371 17.56 -19.98 -8.33
C ASP A 371 16.39 -20.38 -7.41
N ALA A 372 16.10 -21.69 -7.33
CA ALA A 372 15.04 -22.21 -6.48
C ALA A 372 15.28 -21.91 -4.99
N THR A 373 14.27 -21.39 -4.32
CA THR A 373 14.31 -21.03 -2.90
C THR A 373 13.76 -22.14 -2.02
N ALA A 374 13.99 -22.05 -0.70
CA ALA A 374 13.42 -22.98 0.27
C ALA A 374 11.90 -23.03 0.22
N GLU A 375 11.25 -21.87 -0.01
CA GLU A 375 9.80 -21.75 -0.13
C GLU A 375 9.26 -22.49 -1.35
N ASN A 376 10.01 -22.51 -2.47
CA ASN A 376 9.58 -23.27 -3.66
C ASN A 376 9.52 -24.78 -3.35
N PHE A 377 10.55 -25.32 -2.69
CA PHE A 377 10.55 -26.72 -2.27
C PHE A 377 9.47 -27.01 -1.22
N TYR A 378 9.22 -26.08 -0.28
CA TYR A 378 8.16 -26.18 0.71
C TYR A 378 6.79 -26.27 0.05
N ASN A 379 6.47 -25.38 -0.87
CA ASN A 379 5.18 -25.39 -1.59
C ASN A 379 4.98 -26.70 -2.37
N ALA A 380 6.03 -27.16 -3.05
CA ALA A 380 6.02 -28.45 -3.74
C ALA A 380 5.80 -29.62 -2.78
N ALA A 381 6.43 -29.60 -1.60
CA ALA A 381 6.29 -30.63 -0.58
C ALA A 381 4.87 -30.69 -0.02
N ILE A 382 4.28 -29.55 0.33
CA ILE A 382 2.92 -29.42 0.86
C ILE A 382 1.87 -29.90 -0.18
N ALA A 383 2.04 -29.55 -1.45
CA ALA A 383 1.15 -30.03 -2.51
C ALA A 383 1.30 -31.55 -2.73
N CYS A 384 2.54 -32.04 -2.74
CA CYS A 384 2.85 -33.47 -2.89
C CYS A 384 2.28 -34.29 -1.73
N GLU A 385 2.29 -33.79 -0.50
CA GLU A 385 1.74 -34.47 0.68
C GLU A 385 0.25 -34.77 0.55
N GLN A 386 -0.52 -33.96 -0.21
CA GLN A 386 -1.94 -34.17 -0.43
C GLN A 386 -2.24 -35.27 -1.45
N ILE A 387 -1.23 -35.78 -2.15
CA ILE A 387 -1.39 -36.84 -3.15
C ILE A 387 -1.26 -38.20 -2.42
N PRO A 388 -2.21 -39.13 -2.61
CA PRO A 388 -2.10 -40.47 -2.03
C PRO A 388 -0.76 -41.14 -2.36
N ASP A 389 -0.21 -41.84 -1.38
CA ASP A 389 1.06 -42.60 -1.48
C ASP A 389 2.32 -41.78 -1.85
N SER A 390 2.27 -40.46 -1.76
CA SER A 390 3.39 -39.57 -2.11
C SER A 390 4.17 -39.02 -0.91
N SER A 391 3.90 -39.50 0.30
CA SER A 391 4.52 -39.00 1.54
C SER A 391 6.04 -39.02 1.53
N ALA A 392 6.65 -40.08 0.97
CA ALA A 392 8.10 -40.17 0.86
C ALA A 392 8.69 -39.09 -0.06
N GLN A 393 8.01 -38.77 -1.18
CA GLN A 393 8.42 -37.70 -2.08
C GLN A 393 8.22 -36.33 -1.43
N ALA A 394 7.12 -36.13 -0.71
CA ALA A 394 6.85 -34.89 0.03
C ALA A 394 7.96 -34.62 1.08
N ILE A 395 8.34 -35.63 1.87
CA ILE A 395 9.42 -35.52 2.85
C ILE A 395 10.78 -35.25 2.16
N ALA A 396 11.04 -35.83 0.99
CA ALA A 396 12.25 -35.55 0.22
C ALA A 396 12.29 -34.09 -0.29
N LEU A 397 11.16 -33.54 -0.77
CA LEU A 397 11.05 -32.14 -1.15
C LEU A 397 11.23 -31.21 0.06
N MET A 398 10.65 -31.55 1.21
CA MET A 398 10.83 -30.78 2.44
C MET A 398 12.30 -30.82 2.90
N THR A 399 13.01 -31.94 2.70
CA THR A 399 14.45 -32.03 2.97
C THR A 399 15.24 -31.07 2.06
N ARG A 400 14.85 -30.94 0.78
CA ARG A 400 15.45 -29.94 -0.12
C ARG A 400 15.17 -28.51 0.37
N ALA A 401 13.98 -28.23 0.91
CA ALA A 401 13.67 -26.92 1.53
C ALA A 401 14.60 -26.62 2.71
N VAL A 402 14.82 -27.60 3.60
CA VAL A 402 15.73 -27.50 4.75
C VAL A 402 17.15 -27.15 4.29
N LEU A 403 17.67 -27.85 3.28
CA LEU A 403 19.01 -27.63 2.75
C LEU A 403 19.14 -26.29 2.04
N ALA A 404 18.16 -25.93 1.22
CA ALA A 404 18.14 -24.66 0.48
C ALA A 404 18.10 -23.44 1.42
N ALA A 405 17.34 -23.51 2.51
CA ALA A 405 17.29 -22.45 3.51
C ALA A 405 18.64 -22.14 4.17
N SER A 406 19.47 -23.16 4.33
CA SER A 406 20.85 -23.02 4.85
C SER A 406 21.91 -22.77 3.77
N GLY A 407 21.53 -22.87 2.49
CA GLY A 407 22.48 -22.76 1.37
C GLY A 407 23.54 -23.86 1.39
N THR A 408 23.17 -25.08 1.77
CA THR A 408 24.05 -26.24 1.89
C THR A 408 23.41 -27.47 1.23
N ASP A 409 24.26 -28.47 0.90
CA ASP A 409 23.84 -29.78 0.43
C ASP A 409 23.99 -30.89 1.50
N ASN A 410 24.40 -30.49 2.72
CA ASN A 410 24.63 -31.40 3.85
C ASN A 410 23.90 -30.96 5.11
N GLU A 411 23.11 -31.86 5.69
CA GLU A 411 22.37 -31.64 6.94
C GLU A 411 23.27 -31.38 8.16
N GLU A 412 24.54 -31.69 8.12
CA GLU A 412 25.50 -31.38 9.20
C GLU A 412 25.82 -29.88 9.28
N ASN A 413 25.53 -29.11 8.23
CA ASN A 413 25.87 -27.69 8.11
C ASN A 413 24.61 -26.79 8.14
N LEU A 414 23.51 -27.24 8.74
CA LEU A 414 22.28 -26.47 8.84
C LEU A 414 22.45 -25.23 9.72
N ARG A 415 21.71 -24.19 9.37
CA ARG A 415 21.68 -22.89 10.05
C ARG A 415 20.29 -22.60 10.58
N TYR A 416 20.21 -21.57 11.40
CA TYR A 416 18.96 -21.08 11.98
C TYR A 416 17.83 -20.88 10.94
N GLU A 417 18.16 -20.40 9.74
CA GLU A 417 17.20 -20.14 8.66
C GLU A 417 16.44 -21.40 8.22
N SER A 418 17.01 -22.59 8.44
CA SER A 418 16.32 -23.84 8.12
C SER A 418 15.36 -24.33 9.20
N ALA A 419 15.42 -23.77 10.41
CA ALA A 419 14.62 -24.24 11.55
C ALA A 419 13.11 -24.35 11.25
N PRO A 420 12.44 -23.38 10.61
CA PRO A 420 11.02 -23.53 10.29
C PRO A 420 10.72 -24.74 9.39
N PHE A 421 11.57 -25.01 8.42
CA PHE A 421 11.38 -26.12 7.49
C PHE A 421 11.70 -27.48 8.14
N VAL A 422 12.64 -27.52 9.10
CA VAL A 422 12.90 -28.71 9.93
C VAL A 422 11.68 -29.03 10.78
N TYR A 423 11.05 -28.01 11.39
CA TYR A 423 9.83 -28.18 12.17
C TYR A 423 8.69 -28.74 11.31
N GLU A 424 8.46 -28.17 10.13
CA GLU A 424 7.44 -28.67 9.20
C GLU A 424 7.75 -30.08 8.70
N ARG A 425 9.03 -30.43 8.48
CA ARG A 425 9.43 -31.81 8.15
C ARG A 425 9.10 -32.79 9.27
N ALA A 426 9.32 -32.38 10.51
CA ALA A 426 8.96 -33.20 11.67
C ALA A 426 7.46 -33.47 11.72
N LEU A 427 6.62 -32.43 11.57
CA LEU A 427 5.18 -32.60 11.57
C LEU A 427 4.69 -33.45 10.39
N MET A 428 5.26 -33.31 9.21
CA MET A 428 4.97 -34.14 8.04
C MET A 428 5.32 -35.61 8.30
N GLN A 429 6.51 -35.90 8.86
CA GLN A 429 6.90 -37.24 9.24
C GLN A 429 5.96 -37.84 10.29
N ALA A 430 5.53 -37.05 11.29
CA ALA A 430 4.59 -37.48 12.32
C ALA A 430 3.24 -37.87 11.72
N ARG A 431 2.68 -37.07 10.81
CA ARG A 431 1.41 -37.37 10.13
C ARG A 431 1.45 -38.70 9.36
N HIS A 432 2.62 -39.08 8.87
CA HIS A 432 2.82 -40.32 8.10
C HIS A 432 3.45 -41.46 8.91
N GLY A 433 3.35 -41.41 10.25
CA GLY A 433 3.77 -42.50 11.15
C GLY A 433 5.29 -42.59 11.39
N GLY A 434 6.06 -41.63 10.90
CA GLY A 434 7.50 -41.52 11.11
C GLY A 434 7.88 -40.92 12.46
N ASN A 435 7.23 -41.31 13.55
CA ASN A 435 7.34 -40.67 14.88
C ASN A 435 8.80 -40.49 15.34
N ARG A 436 9.65 -41.52 15.14
CA ARG A 436 11.05 -41.46 15.58
C ARG A 436 11.87 -40.41 14.74
N ALA A 437 11.62 -40.34 13.45
CA ALA A 437 12.24 -39.34 12.57
C ALA A 437 11.75 -37.93 12.96
N ALA A 438 10.46 -37.78 13.25
CA ALA A 438 9.90 -36.52 13.72
C ALA A 438 10.54 -36.04 15.03
N VAL A 439 10.79 -36.93 16.00
CA VAL A 439 11.52 -36.58 17.24
C VAL A 439 12.94 -36.08 16.93
N ILE A 440 13.64 -36.74 16.01
CA ILE A 440 14.98 -36.30 15.60
C ILE A 440 14.95 -34.88 15.03
N ASP A 441 13.98 -34.59 14.16
CA ASP A 441 13.82 -33.27 13.58
C ASP A 441 13.37 -32.21 14.62
N LEU A 442 12.52 -32.55 15.58
CA LEU A 442 12.15 -31.62 16.66
C LEU A 442 13.36 -31.30 17.57
N ASN A 443 14.22 -32.28 17.84
CA ASN A 443 15.46 -32.04 18.56
C ASN A 443 16.43 -31.15 17.75
N LEU A 444 16.50 -31.35 16.44
CA LEU A 444 17.27 -30.50 15.54
C LEU A 444 16.72 -29.08 15.47
N TYR A 445 15.39 -28.95 15.42
CA TYR A 445 14.72 -27.63 15.50
C TYR A 445 15.10 -26.89 16.78
N GLU A 446 15.00 -27.54 17.95
CA GLU A 446 15.39 -26.93 19.23
C GLU A 446 16.87 -26.53 19.25
N HIS A 447 17.74 -27.34 18.64
CA HIS A 447 19.16 -27.02 18.53
C HIS A 447 19.41 -25.77 17.65
N LEU A 448 18.68 -25.64 16.55
CA LEU A 448 18.86 -24.55 15.57
C LEU A 448 18.19 -23.24 16.05
N ALA A 449 16.98 -23.32 16.59
CA ALA A 449 16.17 -22.18 16.98
C ALA A 449 16.35 -21.73 18.43
N GLY A 450 16.97 -22.59 19.28
CA GLY A 450 16.99 -22.44 20.74
C GLY A 450 15.79 -23.08 21.40
N ALA A 451 15.83 -23.24 22.72
CA ALA A 451 14.78 -23.89 23.50
C ALA A 451 13.43 -23.14 23.34
N PRO A 452 12.37 -23.80 22.84
CA PRO A 452 11.05 -23.19 22.73
C PRO A 452 10.47 -22.80 24.10
N THR A 453 9.74 -21.72 24.14
CA THR A 453 9.05 -21.24 25.34
C THR A 453 7.58 -21.65 25.38
N ASP A 454 7.11 -22.37 24.37
CA ASP A 454 5.75 -22.86 24.25
C ASP A 454 5.65 -24.30 24.78
N ALA A 455 4.81 -24.51 25.79
CA ALA A 455 4.52 -25.83 26.37
C ALA A 455 3.97 -26.83 25.33
N GLN A 456 3.28 -26.33 24.29
CA GLN A 456 2.71 -27.15 23.22
C GLN A 456 3.79 -27.90 22.42
N PHE A 457 4.94 -27.27 22.22
CA PHE A 457 6.07 -27.91 21.53
C PHE A 457 6.52 -29.18 22.26
N TYR A 458 6.78 -29.07 23.56
CA TYR A 458 7.19 -30.21 24.40
C TYR A 458 6.13 -31.27 24.51
N TYR A 459 4.85 -30.90 24.58
CA TYR A 459 3.74 -31.84 24.58
C TYR A 459 3.62 -32.61 23.25
N ILE A 460 3.80 -31.97 22.11
CA ILE A 460 3.82 -32.66 20.80
C ILE A 460 4.99 -33.64 20.74
N ARG A 461 6.20 -33.23 21.15
CA ARG A 461 7.41 -34.08 21.11
C ARG A 461 7.24 -35.25 22.07
N GLU A 462 6.73 -35.02 23.28
CA GLU A 462 6.41 -36.06 24.25
C GLU A 462 5.52 -37.16 23.65
N GLN A 463 4.42 -36.80 22.97
CA GLN A 463 3.54 -37.78 22.36
C GLN A 463 4.22 -38.66 21.32
N LEU A 464 5.09 -38.06 20.50
CA LEU A 464 5.89 -38.74 19.49
C LEU A 464 6.94 -39.67 20.14
N GLU A 465 7.56 -39.24 21.23
CA GLU A 465 8.52 -39.98 22.02
C GLU A 465 7.85 -41.18 22.69
N ALA A 466 6.69 -40.97 23.31
CA ALA A 466 5.89 -42.02 23.92
C ALA A 466 5.45 -43.08 22.90
N ALA A 467 5.00 -42.65 21.71
CA ALA A 467 4.67 -43.52 20.58
C ALA A 467 5.89 -44.30 20.08
N SER A 468 7.08 -43.72 20.17
CA SER A 468 8.37 -44.33 19.80
C SER A 468 9.00 -45.18 20.92
N ARG A 469 8.32 -45.33 22.08
CA ARG A 469 8.80 -45.98 23.29
C ARG A 469 10.03 -45.32 23.93
N MET A 470 10.20 -44.03 23.71
CA MET A 470 11.27 -43.21 24.29
C MET A 470 10.79 -42.59 25.61
N TYR A 471 10.34 -43.42 26.53
CA TYR A 471 9.56 -43.00 27.70
C TYR A 471 10.29 -42.07 28.67
N GLN A 472 11.63 -42.13 28.77
CA GLN A 472 12.35 -41.23 29.65
C GLN A 472 12.34 -39.81 29.07
N GLN A 473 12.61 -39.67 27.77
CA GLN A 473 12.55 -38.41 27.09
C GLN A 473 11.12 -37.81 27.16
N ALA A 474 10.11 -38.63 26.91
CA ALA A 474 8.71 -38.23 27.05
C ALA A 474 8.38 -37.68 28.46
N LEU A 475 8.92 -38.32 29.53
CA LEU A 475 8.76 -37.83 30.89
C LEU A 475 9.47 -36.50 31.13
N ASP A 476 10.65 -36.32 30.56
CA ASP A 476 11.41 -35.08 30.68
C ASP A 476 10.72 -33.91 29.92
N ASP A 477 10.13 -34.20 28.76
CA ASP A 477 9.40 -33.21 27.97
C ASP A 477 8.05 -32.83 28.62
N ILE A 478 7.28 -33.82 29.12
CA ILE A 478 6.02 -33.46 29.78
C ILE A 478 6.28 -32.67 31.07
N ASP A 479 7.38 -32.93 31.78
CA ASP A 479 7.79 -32.12 32.93
C ASP A 479 8.14 -30.68 32.52
N THR A 480 8.79 -30.51 31.38
CA THR A 480 9.07 -29.20 30.85
C THR A 480 7.79 -28.46 30.46
N ALA A 481 6.84 -29.15 29.79
CA ALA A 481 5.53 -28.58 29.47
C ALA A 481 4.75 -28.13 30.70
N ILE A 482 4.75 -28.95 31.76
CA ILE A 482 4.10 -28.66 33.06
C ILE A 482 4.77 -27.43 33.72
N ASN A 483 6.08 -27.34 33.69
CA ASN A 483 6.82 -26.21 34.27
C ASN A 483 6.55 -24.87 33.54
N ILE A 484 6.35 -24.92 32.22
CA ILE A 484 5.98 -23.72 31.42
C ILE A 484 4.51 -23.37 31.66
N GLN A 485 3.62 -24.39 31.61
CA GLN A 485 2.18 -24.20 31.79
C GLN A 485 1.56 -25.43 32.47
N GLY A 486 1.18 -25.29 33.71
CA GLY A 486 0.64 -26.38 34.53
C GLY A 486 -0.79 -26.76 34.17
N LEU A 487 -1.05 -27.17 32.91
CA LEU A 487 -2.38 -27.59 32.48
C LEU A 487 -2.75 -28.99 33.01
N PRO A 488 -4.03 -29.23 33.40
CA PRO A 488 -4.50 -30.54 33.82
C PRO A 488 -4.25 -31.66 32.82
N VAL A 489 -4.29 -31.37 31.51
CA VAL A 489 -4.04 -32.35 30.46
C VAL A 489 -2.59 -32.87 30.49
N TYR A 490 -1.62 -32.01 30.76
CA TYR A 490 -0.19 -32.39 30.86
C TYR A 490 0.06 -33.24 32.12
N LEU A 491 -0.59 -32.90 33.22
CA LEU A 491 -0.54 -33.72 34.45
C LEU A 491 -1.13 -35.12 34.24
N LEU A 492 -2.26 -35.22 33.53
CA LEU A 492 -2.90 -36.49 33.20
C LEU A 492 -1.98 -37.34 32.29
N GLU A 493 -1.36 -36.73 31.27
CA GLU A 493 -0.43 -37.44 30.41
C GLU A 493 0.83 -37.91 31.17
N LYS A 494 1.39 -37.10 32.07
CA LYS A 494 2.49 -37.52 32.94
C LYS A 494 2.09 -38.74 33.82
N ALA A 495 0.89 -38.74 34.37
CA ALA A 495 0.39 -39.87 35.12
C ALA A 495 0.25 -41.13 34.24
N SER A 496 -0.28 -40.96 33.01
CA SER A 496 -0.40 -42.05 32.03
C SER A 496 0.96 -42.65 31.66
N LEU A 497 1.97 -41.79 31.39
CA LEU A 497 3.34 -42.23 31.11
C LEU A 497 3.94 -43.02 32.28
N ASN A 498 3.81 -42.53 33.51
CA ASN A 498 4.26 -43.23 34.70
C ASN A 498 3.62 -44.60 34.85
N ILE A 499 2.33 -44.73 34.56
CA ILE A 499 1.64 -46.03 34.55
C ILE A 499 2.21 -46.95 33.46
N ARG A 500 2.47 -46.45 32.26
CA ARG A 500 3.03 -47.25 31.16
C ARG A 500 4.42 -47.82 31.49
N VAL A 501 5.20 -47.12 32.31
CA VAL A 501 6.51 -47.58 32.77
C VAL A 501 6.49 -48.23 34.15
N ASN A 502 5.31 -48.57 34.68
CA ASN A 502 5.05 -49.20 35.99
C ASN A 502 5.51 -48.36 37.20
N ARG A 503 5.61 -47.04 37.07
CA ARG A 503 5.89 -46.08 38.14
C ARG A 503 4.57 -45.65 38.82
N PHE A 504 3.82 -46.60 39.38
CA PHE A 504 2.50 -46.34 39.94
C PHE A 504 2.56 -45.36 41.12
N ASP A 505 3.64 -45.40 41.92
CA ASP A 505 3.82 -44.51 43.06
C ASP A 505 3.98 -43.06 42.67
N ASP A 506 4.52 -42.79 41.46
CA ASP A 506 4.65 -41.42 40.91
C ASP A 506 3.33 -40.95 40.26
N ALA A 507 2.53 -41.86 39.73
CA ALA A 507 1.23 -41.55 39.12
C ALA A 507 0.11 -41.23 40.13
N ILE A 508 0.08 -41.96 41.26
CA ILE A 508 -1.00 -41.84 42.27
C ILE A 508 -1.17 -40.40 42.77
N PRO A 509 -0.15 -39.68 43.26
CA PRO A 509 -0.34 -38.33 43.80
C PRO A 509 -0.83 -37.32 42.74
N ILE A 510 -0.41 -37.50 41.47
CA ILE A 510 -0.87 -36.67 40.37
C ILE A 510 -2.36 -36.87 40.12
N LEU A 511 -2.80 -38.13 40.07
CA LEU A 511 -4.21 -38.49 39.85
C LEU A 511 -5.09 -38.10 41.03
N GLU A 512 -4.62 -38.23 42.26
CA GLU A 512 -5.32 -37.74 43.45
C GLU A 512 -5.53 -36.23 43.42
N LEU A 513 -4.52 -35.46 43.00
CA LEU A 513 -4.62 -34.02 42.78
C LEU A 513 -5.65 -33.69 41.69
N LEU A 514 -5.60 -34.38 40.55
CA LEU A 514 -6.54 -34.16 39.44
C LEU A 514 -7.99 -34.46 39.86
N ILE A 515 -8.24 -35.56 40.55
CA ILE A 515 -9.59 -35.95 41.05
C ILE A 515 -10.09 -34.96 42.10
N SER A 516 -9.22 -34.41 42.94
CA SER A 516 -9.64 -33.39 43.92
C SER A 516 -10.19 -32.12 43.25
N ASN A 517 -9.72 -31.78 42.05
CA ASN A 517 -10.18 -30.64 41.30
C ASN A 517 -11.27 -30.99 40.27
N PHE A 518 -11.25 -32.22 39.76
CA PHE A 518 -12.14 -32.74 38.72
C PHE A 518 -12.67 -34.13 39.10
N PRO A 519 -13.55 -34.21 40.11
CA PRO A 519 -13.99 -35.52 40.66
C PRO A 519 -14.70 -36.41 39.65
N ASP A 520 -15.42 -35.81 38.70
CA ASP A 520 -16.18 -36.55 37.68
C ASP A 520 -15.38 -36.75 36.36
N ASN A 521 -14.04 -36.69 36.41
CA ASN A 521 -13.21 -37.06 35.27
C ASN A 521 -13.05 -38.59 35.23
N ALA A 522 -13.67 -39.23 34.24
CA ALA A 522 -13.68 -40.70 34.11
C ALA A 522 -12.26 -41.28 33.94
N ASP A 523 -11.42 -40.66 33.11
CA ASP A 523 -10.04 -41.13 32.90
C ASP A 523 -9.20 -41.09 34.18
N CYS A 524 -9.26 -39.98 34.93
CA CYS A 524 -8.52 -39.86 36.20
C CYS A 524 -8.95 -40.95 37.19
N ASN A 525 -10.27 -41.16 37.35
CA ASN A 525 -10.81 -42.21 38.23
C ASN A 525 -10.39 -43.61 37.76
N ARG A 526 -10.48 -43.91 36.47
CA ARG A 526 -10.03 -45.19 35.90
C ARG A 526 -8.54 -45.43 36.10
N LEU A 527 -7.70 -44.45 35.84
CA LEU A 527 -6.24 -44.57 35.95
C LEU A 527 -5.80 -44.71 37.40
N LEU A 528 -6.41 -43.96 38.35
CA LEU A 528 -6.12 -44.10 39.77
C LEU A 528 -6.60 -45.45 40.29
N GLY A 529 -7.80 -45.88 39.87
CA GLY A 529 -8.34 -47.21 40.17
C GLY A 529 -7.43 -48.32 39.66
N LEU A 530 -6.89 -48.21 38.44
CA LEU A 530 -5.91 -49.14 37.88
C LEU A 530 -4.61 -49.19 38.73
N CYS A 531 -4.06 -48.05 39.13
CA CYS A 531 -2.87 -47.97 39.96
C CYS A 531 -3.08 -48.75 41.28
N HIS A 532 -4.19 -48.50 41.96
CA HIS A 532 -4.50 -49.22 43.20
C HIS A 532 -4.76 -50.71 42.99
N ALA A 533 -5.45 -51.09 41.91
CA ALA A 533 -5.71 -52.47 41.57
C ALA A 533 -4.44 -53.28 41.32
N VAL A 534 -3.51 -52.75 40.53
CA VAL A 534 -2.22 -53.38 40.23
C VAL A 534 -1.35 -53.52 41.50
N LYS A 535 -1.42 -52.54 42.40
CA LYS A 535 -0.75 -52.62 43.71
C LYS A 535 -1.44 -53.52 44.72
N GLY A 536 -2.51 -54.19 44.34
CA GLY A 536 -3.27 -55.14 45.24
C GLY A 536 -4.22 -54.42 46.20
N ASN A 537 -4.43 -53.14 46.11
CA ASN A 537 -5.34 -52.40 46.99
C ASN A 537 -6.75 -52.31 46.37
N THR A 538 -7.43 -53.41 46.35
CA THR A 538 -8.79 -53.55 45.80
C THR A 538 -9.83 -52.70 46.54
N VAL A 539 -9.62 -52.40 47.80
CA VAL A 539 -10.52 -51.56 48.61
C VAL A 539 -10.57 -50.13 48.07
N LYS A 540 -9.43 -49.56 47.67
CA LYS A 540 -9.37 -48.26 47.06
C LYS A 540 -9.67 -48.28 45.53
N ALA A 541 -9.32 -49.36 44.84
CA ALA A 541 -9.53 -49.53 43.42
C ALA A 541 -11.00 -49.58 43.02
N ARG A 542 -11.80 -50.41 43.73
CA ARG A 542 -13.19 -50.65 43.34
C ARG A 542 -14.05 -49.40 43.24
N PRO A 543 -14.15 -48.51 44.26
CA PRO A 543 -15.03 -47.33 44.17
C PRO A 543 -14.64 -46.38 43.04
N LEU A 544 -13.33 -46.25 42.75
CA LEU A 544 -12.85 -45.40 41.66
C LEU A 544 -13.22 -45.95 40.27
N LEU A 545 -13.07 -47.28 40.09
CA LEU A 545 -13.45 -47.93 38.85
C LEU A 545 -14.96 -47.96 38.63
N GLU A 546 -15.75 -48.18 39.72
CA GLU A 546 -17.23 -48.11 39.70
C GLU A 546 -17.68 -46.68 39.31
N HIS A 547 -17.03 -45.65 39.86
CA HIS A 547 -17.34 -44.26 39.50
C HIS A 547 -17.00 -43.95 38.04
N ALA A 548 -15.82 -44.36 37.55
CA ALA A 548 -15.45 -44.20 36.15
C ALA A 548 -16.45 -44.93 35.21
N ALA A 549 -16.85 -46.17 35.55
CA ALA A 549 -17.85 -46.90 34.76
C ALA A 549 -19.22 -46.21 34.77
N ALA A 550 -19.65 -45.64 35.92
CA ALA A 550 -20.87 -44.83 35.99
C ALA A 550 -20.84 -43.57 35.17
N LEU A 551 -19.64 -43.01 34.93
CA LEU A 551 -19.39 -41.87 34.03
C LEU A 551 -19.29 -42.27 32.54
N GLY A 552 -19.45 -43.56 32.21
CA GLY A 552 -19.48 -44.08 30.85
C GLY A 552 -18.13 -44.62 30.35
N ASP A 553 -17.15 -44.86 31.20
CA ASP A 553 -15.87 -45.47 30.82
C ASP A 553 -15.96 -47.00 30.76
N ASP A 554 -16.16 -47.56 29.58
CA ASP A 554 -16.27 -49.02 29.35
C ASP A 554 -14.99 -49.77 29.76
N ALA A 555 -13.83 -49.16 29.66
CA ALA A 555 -12.56 -49.79 30.05
C ALA A 555 -12.48 -50.00 31.56
N ALA A 556 -13.11 -49.14 32.37
CA ALA A 556 -13.20 -49.31 33.83
C ALA A 556 -13.97 -50.58 34.22
N THR A 557 -15.03 -50.93 33.46
CA THR A 557 -15.78 -52.17 33.69
C THR A 557 -14.90 -53.40 33.50
N GLY A 558 -14.07 -53.42 32.45
CA GLY A 558 -13.13 -54.53 32.23
C GLY A 558 -12.06 -54.64 33.33
N LEU A 559 -11.63 -53.51 33.89
CA LEU A 559 -10.68 -53.49 35.01
C LEU A 559 -11.33 -54.00 36.33
N LEU A 560 -12.61 -53.68 36.59
CA LEU A 560 -13.36 -54.18 37.70
C LEU A 560 -13.44 -55.71 37.66
N GLU A 561 -13.79 -56.28 36.52
CA GLU A 561 -13.87 -57.74 36.35
C GLU A 561 -12.51 -58.40 36.51
N LYS A 562 -11.44 -57.79 36.11
CA LYS A 562 -10.10 -58.36 36.16
C LYS A 562 -9.48 -58.33 37.56
N TYR A 563 -9.64 -57.24 38.28
CA TYR A 563 -8.88 -56.98 39.51
C TYR A 563 -9.71 -56.86 40.76
N CYS A 564 -11.03 -56.71 40.67
CA CYS A 564 -11.89 -56.48 41.83
C CYS A 564 -12.97 -57.54 42.03
N LYS A 565 -12.73 -58.75 41.52
CA LYS A 565 -13.61 -59.88 41.75
C LYS A 565 -13.60 -60.31 43.20
#